data_dedb0e0059bcf6d42ebed9e42f486da6
#
_entry.id   dedb0e0059bcf6d42ebed9e42f486da6
#
_cell.length_a   1.000
_cell.length_b   1.000
_cell.length_c   1.000
_cell.angle_alpha   90.00
_cell.angle_beta   90.00
_cell.angle_gamma   90.00
#
_symmetry.space_group_name_H-M   'P 1'
#
loop_
_entity.id
_entity.type
_entity.pdbx_description
1 polymer ?
#
loop_
_entity_poly.entity_id
_entity_poly.type
_entity_poly.pdbx_seq_one_letter_code
_entity_poly.pdbx_strand_id
1 'polypeptide(L)'
;DKPIGNYLFSGPTGVGKTEVARQLANIMGIPLQRFDMSEYMERHSVSRLIGAPPGYVGYDQGGLLTDAVDQHPHSVLLLDEIEKAHPDLFNILLQVMDNGKLTDHHGKTVDFRNVILIMTTNAGASDMAREGVGFGAQTREGEDEEAIKRMFTPEFRNRLDAIVPFSYLPTEVVARVVDKFILQLELQLADRNVHIDLDEEARKWLTARGYDKLYGARPMGRLVQEKIKQPLAEELLFGKLIHGGEVKVTIKDNAPSFEIVPAAPKASKRKSKKAAPEPEGEQGQPEAQA
;
A
#
# COMPACT_ATOMS: atom_id res chain seq x y z
N ASP A 1 14.05 -8.19 -25.36
CA ASP A 1 15.14 -7.31 -24.96
C ASP A 1 14.71 -6.10 -24.14
N LYS A 2 13.43 -6.00 -23.73
CA LYS A 2 12.83 -4.91 -22.95
C LYS A 2 12.20 -5.45 -21.66
N PRO A 3 11.88 -4.59 -20.67
CA PRO A 3 11.00 -4.96 -19.57
C PRO A 3 9.66 -5.53 -20.07
N ILE A 4 8.94 -6.29 -19.23
CA ILE A 4 7.63 -6.87 -19.59
C ILE A 4 6.65 -5.76 -20.00
N GLY A 5 6.72 -4.61 -19.34
CA GLY A 5 5.94 -3.43 -19.69
C GLY A 5 6.43 -2.19 -18.96
N ASN A 6 6.28 -1.03 -19.62
CA ASN A 6 6.66 0.28 -19.13
C ASN A 6 5.42 1.18 -19.10
N TYR A 7 4.87 1.42 -17.92
CA TYR A 7 3.60 2.12 -17.74
C TYR A 7 3.78 3.44 -16.98
N LEU A 8 3.11 4.49 -17.46
CA LEU A 8 2.99 5.75 -16.74
C LEU A 8 1.56 5.93 -16.23
N PHE A 9 1.37 5.96 -14.92
CA PHE A 9 0.09 6.25 -14.28
C PHE A 9 0.02 7.75 -13.99
N SER A 10 -0.86 8.45 -14.69
CA SER A 10 -1.04 9.90 -14.56
C SER A 10 -2.34 10.24 -13.86
N GLY A 11 -2.41 11.41 -13.21
CA GLY A 11 -3.63 11.91 -12.61
C GLY A 11 -3.47 12.39 -11.16
N PRO A 12 -4.56 12.83 -10.52
CA PRO A 12 -4.53 13.46 -9.22
C PRO A 12 -3.93 12.59 -8.11
N THR A 13 -3.52 13.26 -7.03
CA THR A 13 -3.05 12.57 -5.82
C THR A 13 -4.20 11.81 -5.14
N GLY A 14 -3.92 10.63 -4.58
CA GLY A 14 -4.88 9.90 -3.75
C GLY A 14 -6.00 9.19 -4.49
N VAL A 15 -5.92 9.06 -5.82
CA VAL A 15 -6.90 8.31 -6.65
C VAL A 15 -6.59 6.82 -6.78
N GLY A 16 -5.49 6.34 -6.19
CA GLY A 16 -5.17 4.91 -6.12
C GLY A 16 -4.08 4.42 -7.05
N LYS A 17 -3.29 5.27 -7.72
CA LYS A 17 -2.19 4.86 -8.63
C LYS A 17 -1.25 3.83 -7.98
N THR A 18 -0.70 4.15 -6.83
CA THR A 18 0.19 3.27 -6.04
C THR A 18 -0.52 1.98 -5.59
N GLU A 19 -1.81 2.07 -5.28
CA GLU A 19 -2.60 0.91 -4.85
C GLU A 19 -2.85 -0.07 -6.00
N VAL A 20 -3.10 0.41 -7.22
CA VAL A 20 -3.23 -0.44 -8.41
C VAL A 20 -1.94 -1.23 -8.66
N ALA A 21 -0.77 -0.57 -8.56
CA ALA A 21 0.53 -1.25 -8.69
C ALA A 21 0.71 -2.34 -7.62
N ARG A 22 0.31 -2.07 -6.36
CA ARG A 22 0.35 -3.04 -5.28
C ARG A 22 -0.57 -4.24 -5.53
N GLN A 23 -1.80 -3.99 -5.97
CA GLN A 23 -2.76 -5.05 -6.27
C GLN A 23 -2.31 -5.88 -7.47
N LEU A 24 -1.71 -5.26 -8.49
CA LEU A 24 -1.12 -5.98 -9.62
C LEU A 24 -0.05 -6.97 -9.14
N ALA A 25 0.89 -6.52 -8.31
CA ALA A 25 1.93 -7.38 -7.74
C ALA A 25 1.34 -8.53 -6.93
N ASN A 26 0.32 -8.27 -6.10
CA ASN A 26 -0.37 -9.29 -5.30
C ASN A 26 -1.08 -10.33 -6.18
N ILE A 27 -1.79 -9.90 -7.22
CA ILE A 27 -2.53 -10.79 -8.14
C ILE A 27 -1.55 -11.67 -8.93
N MET A 28 -0.42 -11.11 -9.34
CA MET A 28 0.62 -11.84 -10.06
C MET A 28 1.49 -12.73 -9.13
N GLY A 29 1.39 -12.57 -7.81
CA GLY A 29 2.20 -13.31 -6.85
C GLY A 29 3.68 -12.94 -6.88
N ILE A 30 4.03 -11.72 -7.31
CA ILE A 30 5.40 -11.20 -7.39
C ILE A 30 5.59 -10.02 -6.43
N PRO A 31 6.83 -9.77 -5.95
CA PRO A 31 7.08 -8.66 -5.04
C PRO A 31 6.91 -7.30 -5.71
N LEU A 32 6.48 -6.32 -4.90
CA LEU A 32 6.47 -4.90 -5.26
C LEU A 32 7.73 -4.23 -4.69
N GLN A 33 8.57 -3.69 -5.58
CA GLN A 33 9.70 -2.83 -5.25
C GLN A 33 9.26 -1.38 -5.46
N ARG A 34 9.17 -0.59 -4.38
CA ARG A 34 8.70 0.80 -4.45
C ARG A 34 9.81 1.77 -4.07
N PHE A 35 10.00 2.78 -4.90
CA PHE A 35 10.88 3.91 -4.68
C PHE A 35 10.10 5.21 -4.82
N ASP A 36 10.16 6.08 -3.81
CA ASP A 36 9.57 7.41 -3.83
C ASP A 36 10.60 8.39 -4.41
N MET A 37 10.28 8.96 -5.56
CA MET A 37 11.21 9.81 -6.30
C MET A 37 11.45 11.17 -5.62
N SER A 38 10.63 11.54 -4.64
CA SER A 38 10.91 12.72 -3.80
C SER A 38 12.18 12.59 -2.97
N GLU A 39 12.68 11.37 -2.72
CA GLU A 39 13.95 11.11 -2.06
C GLU A 39 15.16 11.23 -3.00
N TYR A 40 14.91 11.30 -4.32
CA TYR A 40 15.93 11.28 -5.38
C TYR A 40 15.90 12.53 -6.25
N MET A 41 15.62 13.68 -5.64
CA MET A 41 15.58 15.00 -6.29
C MET A 41 16.99 15.53 -6.60
N GLU A 42 17.95 15.15 -5.78
CA GLU A 42 19.34 15.63 -5.88
C GLU A 42 20.21 14.61 -6.61
N ARG A 43 21.23 15.11 -7.34
CA ARG A 43 22.13 14.26 -8.11
C ARG A 43 22.85 13.19 -7.27
N HIS A 44 23.25 13.53 -6.06
CA HIS A 44 23.91 12.58 -5.16
C HIS A 44 22.96 11.46 -4.68
N SER A 45 21.66 11.74 -4.59
CA SER A 45 20.66 10.72 -4.23
C SER A 45 20.46 9.73 -5.37
N VAL A 46 20.54 10.15 -6.63
CA VAL A 46 20.48 9.24 -7.80
C VAL A 46 21.62 8.22 -7.75
N SER A 47 22.81 8.64 -7.31
CA SER A 47 23.94 7.72 -7.13
C SER A 47 23.65 6.60 -6.11
N ARG A 48 22.77 6.82 -5.15
CA ARG A 48 22.32 5.76 -4.22
C ARG A 48 21.44 4.70 -4.89
N LEU A 49 20.76 5.03 -5.99
CA LEU A 49 19.94 4.08 -6.74
C LEU A 49 20.77 3.10 -7.57
N ILE A 50 21.88 3.60 -8.19
CA ILE A 50 22.69 2.85 -9.14
C ILE A 50 24.12 2.58 -8.64
N GLY A 51 24.41 2.91 -7.39
CA GLY A 51 25.74 2.87 -6.80
C GLY A 51 26.52 4.19 -7.00
N ALA A 52 27.45 4.48 -6.10
CA ALA A 52 28.31 5.65 -6.20
C ALA A 52 29.48 5.39 -7.14
N PRO A 53 29.93 6.40 -7.93
CA PRO A 53 31.14 6.27 -8.73
C PRO A 53 32.38 6.08 -7.86
N PRO A 54 33.49 5.49 -8.40
CA PRO A 54 34.74 5.35 -7.69
C PRO A 54 35.22 6.69 -7.12
N GLY A 55 35.64 6.68 -5.85
CA GLY A 55 36.16 7.87 -5.15
C GLY A 55 35.09 8.71 -4.44
N TYR A 56 33.82 8.37 -4.51
CA TYR A 56 32.77 9.02 -3.76
C TYR A 56 32.39 8.22 -2.49
N VAL A 57 31.89 8.95 -1.47
CA VAL A 57 31.39 8.31 -0.23
C VAL A 57 30.24 7.37 -0.56
N GLY A 58 30.31 6.13 -0.06
CA GLY A 58 29.32 5.09 -0.34
C GLY A 58 29.63 4.21 -1.57
N TYR A 59 30.82 4.32 -2.15
CA TYR A 59 31.24 3.44 -3.27
C TYR A 59 31.12 1.96 -2.94
N ASP A 60 31.43 1.53 -1.71
CA ASP A 60 31.31 0.13 -1.29
C ASP A 60 29.87 -0.37 -1.14
N GLN A 61 28.88 0.51 -1.25
CA GLN A 61 27.46 0.17 -1.20
C GLN A 61 26.92 0.02 -2.62
N GLY A 62 26.26 -1.12 -2.91
CA GLY A 62 25.54 -1.33 -4.16
C GLY A 62 24.43 -0.30 -4.38
N GLY A 63 23.90 -0.23 -5.60
CA GLY A 63 22.77 0.65 -5.89
C GLY A 63 21.46 0.03 -5.36
N LEU A 64 20.67 0.82 -4.64
CA LEU A 64 19.40 0.35 -4.05
C LEU A 64 18.45 -0.23 -5.09
N LEU A 65 18.36 0.41 -6.26
CA LEU A 65 17.50 -0.03 -7.36
C LEU A 65 18.04 -1.31 -8.01
N THR A 66 19.34 -1.32 -8.31
CA THR A 66 20.00 -2.47 -8.93
C THR A 66 20.00 -3.68 -8.03
N ASP A 67 20.25 -3.51 -6.74
CA ASP A 67 20.22 -4.60 -5.77
C ASP A 67 18.81 -5.15 -5.55
N ALA A 68 17.79 -4.28 -5.51
CA ALA A 68 16.40 -4.70 -5.36
C ALA A 68 15.94 -5.58 -6.55
N VAL A 69 16.29 -5.21 -7.77
CA VAL A 69 15.94 -5.98 -8.97
C VAL A 69 16.79 -7.23 -9.08
N ASP A 70 18.06 -7.21 -8.72
CA ASP A 70 18.93 -8.38 -8.71
C ASP A 70 18.43 -9.46 -7.74
N GLN A 71 17.97 -9.05 -6.54
CA GLN A 71 17.38 -9.96 -5.55
C GLN A 71 15.99 -10.47 -5.99
N HIS A 72 15.24 -9.67 -6.73
CA HIS A 72 13.88 -9.99 -7.18
C HIS A 72 13.71 -9.70 -8.67
N PRO A 73 14.28 -10.53 -9.56
CA PRO A 73 14.27 -10.31 -11.01
C PRO A 73 12.85 -10.28 -11.61
N HIS A 74 11.92 -11.00 -10.98
CA HIS A 74 10.48 -10.96 -11.33
C HIS A 74 9.76 -10.11 -10.30
N SER A 75 9.54 -8.85 -10.60
CA SER A 75 8.91 -7.90 -9.69
C SER A 75 8.14 -6.81 -10.42
N VAL A 76 7.23 -6.16 -9.70
CA VAL A 76 6.70 -4.87 -10.09
C VAL A 76 7.61 -3.79 -9.49
N LEU A 77 8.24 -2.99 -10.34
CA LEU A 77 9.05 -1.85 -9.94
C LEU A 77 8.19 -0.59 -10.06
N LEU A 78 7.89 0.02 -8.93
CA LEU A 78 7.11 1.25 -8.84
C LEU A 78 8.00 2.44 -8.50
N LEU A 79 8.10 3.39 -9.42
CA LEU A 79 8.74 4.69 -9.20
C LEU A 79 7.64 5.72 -8.98
N ASP A 80 7.42 6.09 -7.72
CA ASP A 80 6.31 6.97 -7.32
C ASP A 80 6.73 8.44 -7.45
N GLU A 81 5.87 9.30 -8.02
CA GLU A 81 6.09 10.72 -8.25
C GLU A 81 7.34 11.03 -9.11
N ILE A 82 7.42 10.39 -10.28
CA ILE A 82 8.58 10.45 -11.18
C ILE A 82 8.97 11.88 -11.60
N GLU A 83 8.02 12.81 -11.62
CA GLU A 83 8.26 14.22 -11.92
C GLU A 83 9.17 14.92 -10.92
N LYS A 84 9.36 14.37 -9.74
CA LYS A 84 10.26 14.92 -8.71
C LYS A 84 11.69 14.44 -8.85
N ALA A 85 11.93 13.39 -9.63
CA ALA A 85 13.24 12.81 -9.79
C ALA A 85 14.21 13.78 -10.47
N HIS A 86 15.50 13.67 -10.10
CA HIS A 86 16.56 14.38 -10.81
C HIS A 86 16.60 13.96 -12.30
N PRO A 87 16.89 14.87 -13.24
CA PRO A 87 16.93 14.57 -14.67
C PRO A 87 17.83 13.40 -15.07
N ASP A 88 18.95 13.17 -14.37
CA ASP A 88 19.85 12.05 -14.65
C ASP A 88 19.14 10.69 -14.52
N LEU A 89 18.09 10.56 -13.68
CA LEU A 89 17.32 9.33 -13.56
C LEU A 89 16.60 8.98 -14.86
N PHE A 90 16.10 9.96 -15.59
CA PHE A 90 15.42 9.71 -16.88
C PHE A 90 16.34 9.05 -17.90
N ASN A 91 17.62 9.44 -17.92
CA ASN A 91 18.62 8.80 -18.80
C ASN A 91 18.84 7.32 -18.44
N ILE A 92 18.85 7.03 -17.14
CA ILE A 92 18.95 5.65 -16.63
C ILE A 92 17.72 4.84 -17.03
N LEU A 93 16.52 5.41 -16.87
CA LEU A 93 15.29 4.76 -17.24
C LEU A 93 15.17 4.52 -18.75
N LEU A 94 15.63 5.45 -19.58
CA LEU A 94 15.71 5.25 -21.03
C LEU A 94 16.56 4.02 -21.37
N GLN A 95 17.72 3.87 -20.72
CA GLN A 95 18.59 2.69 -20.91
C GLN A 95 17.89 1.41 -20.49
N VAL A 96 17.19 1.41 -19.34
CA VAL A 96 16.41 0.26 -18.87
C VAL A 96 15.30 -0.11 -19.86
N MET A 97 14.53 0.88 -20.32
CA MET A 97 13.40 0.66 -21.22
C MET A 97 13.84 0.20 -22.61
N ASP A 98 15.03 0.58 -23.08
CA ASP A 98 15.55 0.20 -24.39
C ASP A 98 16.23 -1.18 -24.38
N ASN A 99 17.08 -1.41 -23.37
CA ASN A 99 17.98 -2.55 -23.36
C ASN A 99 17.57 -3.64 -22.36
N GLY A 100 16.57 -3.38 -21.50
CA GLY A 100 16.17 -4.30 -20.43
C GLY A 100 17.29 -4.63 -19.44
N LYS A 101 18.36 -3.82 -19.41
CA LYS A 101 19.53 -4.03 -18.56
C LYS A 101 20.07 -2.69 -18.08
N LEU A 102 20.65 -2.71 -16.89
CA LEU A 102 21.35 -1.56 -16.32
C LEU A 102 22.67 -2.03 -15.73
N THR A 103 23.76 -1.36 -16.12
CA THR A 103 25.07 -1.60 -15.51
C THR A 103 25.30 -0.54 -14.43
N ASP A 104 25.54 -0.98 -13.21
CA ASP A 104 25.86 -0.12 -12.09
C ASP A 104 27.30 0.46 -12.20
N HIS A 105 27.65 1.35 -11.29
CA HIS A 105 28.99 1.94 -11.27
C HIS A 105 30.10 0.96 -10.85
N HIS A 106 29.77 -0.23 -10.36
CA HIS A 106 30.71 -1.33 -10.07
C HIS A 106 30.95 -2.25 -11.28
N GLY A 107 30.26 -2.00 -12.40
CA GLY A 107 30.32 -2.84 -13.59
C GLY A 107 29.41 -4.06 -13.54
N LYS A 108 28.58 -4.20 -12.52
CA LYS A 108 27.57 -5.26 -12.42
C LYS A 108 26.38 -4.91 -13.32
N THR A 109 26.05 -5.83 -14.23
CA THR A 109 24.87 -5.69 -15.10
C THR A 109 23.69 -6.40 -14.49
N VAL A 110 22.60 -5.68 -14.25
CA VAL A 110 21.34 -6.19 -13.71
C VAL A 110 20.30 -6.28 -14.82
N ASP A 111 19.53 -7.37 -14.81
CA ASP A 111 18.54 -7.69 -15.84
C ASP A 111 17.13 -7.25 -15.41
N PHE A 112 16.52 -6.35 -16.18
CA PHE A 112 15.18 -5.80 -15.97
C PHE A 112 14.13 -6.40 -16.91
N ARG A 113 14.46 -7.37 -17.75
CA ARG A 113 13.55 -7.91 -18.78
C ARG A 113 12.30 -8.59 -18.20
N ASN A 114 12.37 -9.07 -16.97
CA ASN A 114 11.25 -9.69 -16.27
C ASN A 114 10.57 -8.75 -15.27
N VAL A 115 10.87 -7.46 -15.33
CA VAL A 115 10.30 -6.42 -14.48
C VAL A 115 9.10 -5.77 -15.18
N ILE A 116 8.05 -5.47 -14.43
CA ILE A 116 6.99 -4.56 -14.85
C ILE A 116 7.32 -3.20 -14.25
N LEU A 117 7.71 -2.25 -15.08
CA LEU A 117 8.03 -0.89 -14.68
C LEU A 117 6.77 -0.03 -14.67
N ILE A 118 6.41 0.47 -13.50
CA ILE A 118 5.31 1.42 -13.32
C ILE A 118 5.86 2.71 -12.73
N MET A 119 5.58 3.81 -13.38
CA MET A 119 5.89 5.15 -12.92
C MET A 119 4.60 5.89 -12.63
N THR A 120 4.54 6.67 -11.55
CA THR A 120 3.37 7.51 -11.27
C THR A 120 3.74 8.97 -11.41
N THR A 121 2.78 9.78 -11.84
CA THR A 121 2.93 11.23 -11.92
C THR A 121 1.64 11.93 -11.53
N ASN A 122 1.78 13.12 -10.95
CA ASN A 122 0.68 14.03 -10.67
C ASN A 122 0.55 15.12 -11.75
N ALA A 123 1.24 14.96 -12.89
CA ALA A 123 1.11 15.86 -14.03
C ALA A 123 -0.35 15.95 -14.48
N GLY A 124 -0.80 17.17 -14.80
CA GLY A 124 -2.18 17.44 -15.17
C GLY A 124 -3.15 17.67 -14.02
N ALA A 125 -2.82 17.22 -12.80
CA ALA A 125 -3.71 17.33 -11.64
C ALA A 125 -4.08 18.78 -11.25
N SER A 126 -3.16 19.73 -11.44
CA SER A 126 -3.41 21.16 -11.16
C SER A 126 -4.40 21.79 -12.16
N ASP A 127 -4.40 21.29 -13.38
CA ASP A 127 -5.27 21.78 -14.43
C ASP A 127 -6.68 21.15 -14.31
N MET A 128 -6.77 19.92 -13.84
CA MET A 128 -8.03 19.27 -13.45
C MET A 128 -8.71 19.92 -12.24
N ALA A 129 -7.94 20.48 -11.30
CA ALA A 129 -8.48 21.15 -10.11
C ALA A 129 -9.02 22.56 -10.38
N ARG A 130 -8.63 23.18 -11.48
CA ARG A 130 -9.19 24.48 -11.91
C ARG A 130 -10.57 24.25 -12.50
N GLU A 131 -11.60 24.27 -11.64
CA GLU A 131 -12.99 24.39 -12.10
C GLU A 131 -13.09 25.61 -12.98
N GLY A 132 -13.37 25.41 -14.26
CA GLY A 132 -13.50 26.52 -15.19
C GLY A 132 -14.58 27.47 -14.76
N VAL A 133 -14.20 28.69 -14.45
CA VAL A 133 -15.10 29.84 -14.46
C VAL A 133 -15.40 30.12 -15.92
N GLY A 134 -16.40 29.42 -16.48
CA GLY A 134 -16.81 29.62 -17.89
C GLY A 134 -17.80 28.55 -18.34
N PHE A 135 -18.83 28.96 -19.01
CA PHE A 135 -19.88 28.17 -19.63
C PHE A 135 -19.26 27.21 -20.67
N GLY A 136 -19.28 25.91 -20.40
CA GLY A 136 -18.93 24.86 -21.33
C GLY A 136 -18.14 23.74 -20.69
N ALA A 137 -18.83 22.72 -20.18
CA ALA A 137 -18.21 21.43 -19.85
C ALA A 137 -17.82 20.71 -21.14
N GLN A 138 -16.77 21.18 -21.82
CA GLN A 138 -16.08 20.37 -22.81
C GLN A 138 -15.06 19.51 -22.06
N THR A 139 -15.18 18.22 -22.25
CA THR A 139 -14.31 17.17 -21.77
C THR A 139 -12.85 17.51 -22.04
N ARG A 140 -12.08 17.72 -20.96
CA ARG A 140 -10.66 18.11 -20.99
C ARG A 140 -9.72 16.91 -21.16
N GLU A 141 -10.09 15.95 -22.00
CA GLU A 141 -9.24 14.78 -22.31
C GLU A 141 -7.88 15.15 -22.92
N GLY A 142 -7.72 16.39 -23.39
CA GLY A 142 -6.45 16.86 -23.97
C GLY A 142 -5.51 17.58 -23.02
N GLU A 143 -5.99 18.12 -21.88
CA GLU A 143 -5.16 18.93 -20.97
C GLU A 143 -4.14 18.06 -20.21
N ASP A 144 -4.54 16.86 -19.80
CA ASP A 144 -3.64 15.92 -19.14
C ASP A 144 -2.53 15.44 -20.08
N GLU A 145 -2.88 15.20 -21.32
CA GLU A 145 -1.93 14.79 -22.35
C GLU A 145 -0.92 15.92 -22.67
N GLU A 146 -1.36 17.17 -22.68
CA GLU A 146 -0.47 18.33 -22.84
C GLU A 146 0.48 18.51 -21.66
N ALA A 147 0.00 18.33 -20.42
CA ALA A 147 0.85 18.39 -19.24
C ALA A 147 1.94 17.31 -19.27
N ILE A 148 1.60 16.10 -19.69
CA ILE A 148 2.55 15.00 -19.87
C ILE A 148 3.54 15.34 -21.00
N LYS A 149 3.08 15.92 -22.11
CA LYS A 149 3.95 16.35 -23.22
C LYS A 149 4.94 17.44 -22.83
N ARG A 150 4.56 18.33 -21.90
CA ARG A 150 5.45 19.38 -21.39
C ARG A 150 6.50 18.83 -20.42
N MET A 151 6.11 17.83 -19.61
CA MET A 151 6.94 17.31 -18.55
C MET A 151 7.94 16.24 -19.02
N PHE A 152 7.52 15.40 -19.96
CA PHE A 152 8.32 14.28 -20.42
C PHE A 152 8.69 14.45 -21.90
N THR A 153 9.97 14.22 -22.21
CA THR A 153 10.46 14.31 -23.58
C THR A 153 9.75 13.33 -24.51
N PRO A 154 9.64 13.63 -25.80
CA PRO A 154 9.09 12.68 -26.79
C PRO A 154 9.82 11.34 -26.76
N GLU A 155 11.13 11.36 -26.56
CA GLU A 155 11.95 10.17 -26.47
C GLU A 155 11.52 9.26 -25.32
N PHE A 156 11.29 9.80 -24.13
CA PHE A 156 10.82 9.06 -22.96
C PHE A 156 9.41 8.50 -23.21
N ARG A 157 8.49 9.33 -23.71
CA ARG A 157 7.10 8.91 -23.95
C ARG A 157 6.96 7.79 -24.98
N ASN A 158 7.82 7.78 -26.02
CA ASN A 158 7.80 6.75 -27.07
C ASN A 158 8.28 5.37 -26.57
N ARG A 159 8.86 5.28 -25.39
CA ARG A 159 9.29 4.01 -24.76
C ARG A 159 8.29 3.46 -23.78
N LEU A 160 7.24 4.22 -23.50
CA LEU A 160 6.12 3.74 -22.67
C LEU A 160 5.22 2.84 -23.53
N ASP A 161 4.81 1.71 -22.98
CA ASP A 161 3.81 0.83 -23.59
C ASP A 161 2.40 1.42 -23.46
N ALA A 162 2.12 2.08 -22.33
CA ALA A 162 0.89 2.84 -22.15
C ALA A 162 1.02 3.95 -21.12
N ILE A 163 0.23 5.01 -21.32
CA ILE A 163 -0.07 6.04 -20.32
C ILE A 163 -1.50 5.75 -19.83
N VAL A 164 -1.64 5.49 -18.55
CA VAL A 164 -2.93 5.14 -17.92
C VAL A 164 -3.42 6.33 -17.10
N PRO A 165 -4.44 7.05 -17.58
CA PRO A 165 -4.99 8.18 -16.86
C PRO A 165 -5.87 7.74 -15.70
N PHE A 166 -5.69 8.35 -14.54
CA PHE A 166 -6.51 8.18 -13.34
C PHE A 166 -7.30 9.47 -13.10
N SER A 167 -8.61 9.34 -13.04
CA SER A 167 -9.52 10.44 -12.74
C SER A 167 -9.89 10.48 -11.25
N TYR A 168 -10.57 11.55 -10.85
CA TYR A 168 -11.16 11.63 -9.50
C TYR A 168 -12.10 10.46 -9.25
N LEU A 169 -12.09 9.97 -8.00
CA LEU A 169 -12.92 8.83 -7.61
C LEU A 169 -14.39 9.24 -7.52
N PRO A 170 -15.30 8.54 -8.21
CA PRO A 170 -16.74 8.69 -7.98
C PRO A 170 -17.11 8.35 -6.53
N THR A 171 -18.17 8.97 -6.00
CA THR A 171 -18.63 8.77 -4.61
C THR A 171 -18.84 7.29 -4.27
N GLU A 172 -19.37 6.51 -5.20
CA GLU A 172 -19.58 5.07 -5.06
C GLU A 172 -18.27 4.31 -4.86
N VAL A 173 -17.22 4.72 -5.56
CA VAL A 173 -15.87 4.12 -5.41
C VAL A 173 -15.27 4.53 -4.06
N VAL A 174 -15.46 5.79 -3.64
CA VAL A 174 -15.01 6.26 -2.32
C VAL A 174 -15.70 5.45 -1.21
N ALA A 175 -17.00 5.14 -1.33
CA ALA A 175 -17.70 4.30 -0.38
C ALA A 175 -17.08 2.89 -0.27
N ARG A 176 -16.66 2.29 -1.38
CA ARG A 176 -15.91 1.01 -1.37
C ARG A 176 -14.53 1.14 -0.71
N VAL A 177 -13.89 2.30 -0.82
CA VAL A 177 -12.64 2.58 -0.11
C VAL A 177 -12.88 2.60 1.40
N VAL A 178 -14.00 3.17 1.88
CA VAL A 178 -14.42 3.08 3.29
C VAL A 178 -14.54 1.62 3.71
N ASP A 179 -15.30 0.81 2.98
CA ASP A 179 -15.49 -0.62 3.29
C ASP A 179 -14.15 -1.36 3.37
N LYS A 180 -13.23 -1.07 2.46
CA LYS A 180 -11.87 -1.64 2.48
C LYS A 180 -11.11 -1.28 3.77
N PHE A 181 -11.13 -0.02 4.21
CA PHE A 181 -10.45 0.38 5.45
C PHE A 181 -11.07 -0.26 6.69
N ILE A 182 -12.39 -0.42 6.72
CA ILE A 182 -13.08 -1.12 7.81
C ILE A 182 -12.69 -2.60 7.81
N LEU A 183 -12.70 -3.27 6.67
CA LEU A 183 -12.26 -4.66 6.55
C LEU A 183 -10.80 -4.82 7.00
N GLN A 184 -9.91 -3.91 6.64
CA GLN A 184 -8.52 -3.93 7.10
C GLN A 184 -8.42 -3.77 8.63
N LEU A 185 -9.28 -2.93 9.22
CA LEU A 185 -9.35 -2.78 10.67
C LEU A 185 -9.87 -4.06 11.34
N GLU A 186 -10.90 -4.70 10.80
CA GLU A 186 -11.41 -5.99 11.29
C GLU A 186 -10.32 -7.07 11.25
N LEU A 187 -9.57 -7.16 10.14
CA LEU A 187 -8.46 -8.10 10.03
C LEU A 187 -7.37 -7.87 11.08
N GLN A 188 -7.08 -6.60 11.43
CA GLN A 188 -6.15 -6.28 12.54
C GLN A 188 -6.71 -6.69 13.91
N LEU A 189 -8.03 -6.76 14.05
CA LEU A 189 -8.71 -7.15 15.28
C LEU A 189 -9.19 -8.61 15.29
N ALA A 190 -8.83 -9.40 14.26
CA ALA A 190 -9.26 -10.78 14.12
C ALA A 190 -8.91 -11.65 15.33
N ASP A 191 -7.72 -11.47 15.91
CA ASP A 191 -7.29 -12.17 17.13
C ASP A 191 -8.15 -11.84 18.37
N ARG A 192 -8.86 -10.72 18.32
CA ARG A 192 -9.77 -10.25 19.38
C ARG A 192 -11.22 -10.65 19.13
N ASN A 193 -11.53 -11.29 17.99
CA ASN A 193 -12.89 -11.67 17.58
C ASN A 193 -13.87 -10.47 17.60
N VAL A 194 -13.48 -9.37 16.99
CA VAL A 194 -14.32 -8.16 16.87
C VAL A 194 -14.77 -8.01 15.44
N HIS A 195 -16.09 -7.85 15.26
CA HIS A 195 -16.73 -7.49 13.99
C HIS A 195 -17.20 -6.04 14.03
N ILE A 196 -17.01 -5.32 12.92
CA ILE A 196 -17.40 -3.92 12.79
C ILE A 196 -18.40 -3.79 11.65
N ASP A 197 -19.61 -3.41 11.96
CA ASP A 197 -20.66 -3.11 10.99
C ASP A 197 -20.90 -1.60 10.91
N LEU A 198 -20.92 -1.07 9.70
CA LEU A 198 -21.26 0.34 9.44
C LEU A 198 -22.70 0.43 8.99
N ASP A 199 -23.50 1.25 9.63
CA ASP A 199 -24.78 1.62 9.05
C ASP A 199 -24.60 2.54 7.82
N GLU A 200 -25.65 2.75 7.07
CA GLU A 200 -25.63 3.53 5.84
C GLU A 200 -25.28 5.01 6.10
N GLU A 201 -25.67 5.57 7.25
CA GLU A 201 -25.34 6.94 7.63
C GLU A 201 -23.87 7.09 7.99
N ALA A 202 -23.30 6.15 8.74
CA ALA A 202 -21.88 6.13 9.07
C ALA A 202 -21.02 5.99 7.81
N ARG A 203 -21.42 5.13 6.88
CA ARG A 203 -20.75 4.99 5.58
C ARG A 203 -20.76 6.29 4.79
N LYS A 204 -21.91 6.95 4.67
CA LYS A 204 -22.03 8.26 3.99
C LYS A 204 -21.21 9.33 4.68
N TRP A 205 -21.23 9.36 6.01
CA TRP A 205 -20.48 10.32 6.81
C TRP A 205 -18.96 10.18 6.61
N LEU A 206 -18.44 8.93 6.63
CA LEU A 206 -17.04 8.65 6.36
C LEU A 206 -16.67 8.98 4.91
N THR A 207 -17.52 8.62 3.95
CA THR A 207 -17.32 8.91 2.52
C THR A 207 -17.17 10.40 2.28
N ALA A 208 -18.06 11.22 2.86
CA ALA A 208 -18.04 12.67 2.68
C ALA A 208 -16.83 13.35 3.32
N ARG A 209 -16.31 12.83 4.45
CA ARG A 209 -15.19 13.43 5.20
C ARG A 209 -13.84 12.81 4.89
N GLY A 210 -13.81 11.58 4.44
CA GLY A 210 -12.58 10.86 4.13
C GLY A 210 -12.05 11.11 2.73
N TYR A 211 -12.79 11.85 1.90
CA TYR A 211 -12.38 12.20 0.54
C TYR A 211 -12.25 13.71 0.39
N ASP A 212 -11.16 14.13 -0.21
CA ASP A 212 -10.87 15.53 -0.51
C ASP A 212 -10.46 15.67 -1.99
N LYS A 213 -10.88 16.73 -2.68
CA LYS A 213 -10.56 16.92 -4.10
C LYS A 213 -9.06 17.06 -4.38
N LEU A 214 -8.28 17.62 -3.43
CA LEU A 214 -6.84 17.82 -3.58
C LEU A 214 -6.02 16.57 -3.17
N TYR A 215 -6.48 15.88 -2.12
CA TYR A 215 -5.74 14.77 -1.49
C TYR A 215 -6.35 13.40 -1.80
N GLY A 216 -7.48 13.35 -2.52
CA GLY A 216 -8.19 12.13 -2.85
C GLY A 216 -8.66 11.37 -1.61
N ALA A 217 -8.47 10.06 -1.59
CA ALA A 217 -8.82 9.19 -0.47
C ALA A 217 -7.71 9.05 0.60
N ARG A 218 -6.59 9.80 0.50
CA ARG A 218 -5.52 9.77 1.52
C ARG A 218 -6.00 10.10 2.94
N PRO A 219 -6.93 11.07 3.16
CA PRO A 219 -7.42 11.37 4.51
C PRO A 219 -8.24 10.24 5.14
N MET A 220 -8.80 9.32 4.34
CA MET A 220 -9.67 8.24 4.81
C MET A 220 -9.02 7.36 5.88
N GLY A 221 -7.77 6.94 5.65
CA GLY A 221 -7.05 6.10 6.61
C GLY A 221 -6.90 6.76 7.98
N ARG A 222 -6.56 8.06 7.99
CA ARG A 222 -6.46 8.83 9.24
C ARG A 222 -7.83 9.00 9.91
N LEU A 223 -8.86 9.30 9.12
CA LEU A 223 -10.22 9.46 9.63
C LEU A 223 -10.73 8.17 10.31
N VAL A 224 -10.55 7.01 9.67
CA VAL A 224 -10.90 5.71 10.25
C VAL A 224 -10.07 5.43 11.51
N GLN A 225 -8.78 5.74 11.49
CA GLN A 225 -7.92 5.56 12.66
C GLN A 225 -8.39 6.41 13.85
N GLU A 226 -8.63 7.71 13.65
CA GLU A 226 -8.98 8.65 14.73
C GLU A 226 -10.42 8.46 15.22
N LYS A 227 -11.36 8.20 14.30
CA LYS A 227 -12.80 8.21 14.61
C LYS A 227 -13.37 6.82 14.90
N ILE A 228 -12.72 5.77 14.46
CA ILE A 228 -13.18 4.38 14.67
C ILE A 228 -12.17 3.60 15.54
N LYS A 229 -10.91 3.49 15.09
CA LYS A 229 -9.94 2.64 15.76
C LYS A 229 -9.57 3.11 17.17
N GLN A 230 -9.31 4.40 17.36
CA GLN A 230 -8.94 4.93 18.69
C GLN A 230 -10.03 4.73 19.74
N PRO A 231 -11.31 5.10 19.50
CA PRO A 231 -12.39 4.85 20.47
C PRO A 231 -12.58 3.35 20.77
N LEU A 232 -12.44 2.49 19.75
CA LEU A 232 -12.56 1.04 19.95
C LEU A 232 -11.38 0.46 20.76
N ALA A 233 -10.20 1.07 20.70
CA ALA A 233 -9.04 0.59 21.46
C ALA A 233 -9.29 0.65 22.98
N GLU A 234 -9.97 1.68 23.48
CA GLU A 234 -10.35 1.79 24.91
C GLU A 234 -11.31 0.67 25.31
N GLU A 235 -12.32 0.40 24.46
CA GLU A 235 -13.28 -0.68 24.68
C GLU A 235 -12.65 -2.08 24.61
N LEU A 236 -11.61 -2.27 23.79
CA LEU A 236 -10.85 -3.50 23.66
C LEU A 236 -9.93 -3.77 24.86
N LEU A 237 -9.41 -2.72 25.47
CA LEU A 237 -8.46 -2.85 26.57
C LEU A 237 -9.16 -2.88 27.94
N PHE A 238 -10.19 -2.08 28.12
CA PHE A 238 -10.79 -1.82 29.44
C PHE A 238 -12.32 -1.90 29.44
N GLY A 239 -12.95 -2.04 28.27
CA GLY A 239 -14.38 -1.94 28.12
C GLY A 239 -15.08 -3.26 27.75
N LYS A 240 -16.12 -3.14 26.95
CA LYS A 240 -17.04 -4.24 26.59
C LYS A 240 -16.46 -5.24 25.60
N LEU A 241 -15.38 -4.91 24.92
CA LEU A 241 -14.77 -5.73 23.85
C LEU A 241 -13.57 -6.57 24.32
N ILE A 242 -13.30 -6.68 25.62
CA ILE A 242 -12.19 -7.48 26.18
C ILE A 242 -12.23 -8.94 25.68
N HIS A 243 -13.43 -9.49 25.50
CA HIS A 243 -13.65 -10.86 25.00
C HIS A 243 -14.09 -10.92 23.53
N GLY A 244 -14.02 -9.80 22.82
CA GLY A 244 -14.56 -9.64 21.47
C GLY A 244 -16.03 -9.26 21.46
N GLY A 245 -16.64 -9.18 20.29
CA GLY A 245 -18.03 -8.82 20.12
C GLY A 245 -18.32 -8.16 18.77
N GLU A 246 -19.54 -7.69 18.63
CA GLU A 246 -20.01 -6.96 17.46
C GLU A 246 -20.11 -5.46 17.79
N VAL A 247 -19.62 -4.64 16.89
CA VAL A 247 -19.64 -3.18 16.99
C VAL A 247 -20.44 -2.65 15.81
N LYS A 248 -21.58 -2.05 16.08
CA LYS A 248 -22.32 -1.31 15.07
C LYS A 248 -21.97 0.17 15.19
N VAL A 249 -21.46 0.74 14.10
CA VAL A 249 -21.11 2.16 14.02
C VAL A 249 -22.28 2.93 13.40
N THR A 250 -22.80 3.87 14.14
CA THR A 250 -23.91 4.78 13.77
C THR A 250 -23.46 6.22 13.87
N ILE A 251 -24.26 7.17 13.40
CA ILE A 251 -23.98 8.59 13.56
C ILE A 251 -24.95 9.20 14.54
N LYS A 252 -24.42 9.86 15.59
CA LYS A 252 -25.20 10.69 16.55
C LYS A 252 -24.50 12.02 16.72
N ASP A 253 -25.22 13.10 16.69
CA ASP A 253 -24.69 14.46 16.84
C ASP A 253 -23.51 14.76 15.89
N ASN A 254 -23.63 14.28 14.63
CA ASN A 254 -22.62 14.44 13.59
C ASN A 254 -21.24 13.81 13.93
N ALA A 255 -21.21 12.80 14.79
CA ALA A 255 -20.04 12.02 15.16
C ALA A 255 -20.34 10.53 15.21
N PRO A 256 -19.34 9.65 14.97
CA PRO A 256 -19.52 8.21 15.14
C PRO A 256 -19.90 7.84 16.57
N SER A 257 -20.91 6.98 16.70
CA SER A 257 -21.39 6.39 17.95
C SER A 257 -21.34 4.88 17.81
N PHE A 258 -20.99 4.17 18.89
CA PHE A 258 -20.74 2.76 18.88
C PHE A 258 -21.80 2.02 19.71
N GLU A 259 -22.54 1.13 19.07
CA GLU A 259 -23.43 0.17 19.74
C GLU A 259 -22.67 -1.15 19.83
N ILE A 260 -22.26 -1.53 21.06
CA ILE A 260 -21.39 -2.67 21.29
C ILE A 260 -22.19 -3.82 21.91
N VAL A 261 -22.16 -4.97 21.24
CA VAL A 261 -22.69 -6.24 21.74
C VAL A 261 -21.50 -7.13 22.09
N PRO A 262 -21.16 -7.27 23.39
CA PRO A 262 -20.01 -8.07 23.80
C PRO A 262 -20.24 -9.55 23.52
N ALA A 263 -19.20 -10.27 23.10
CA ALA A 263 -19.24 -11.71 22.98
C ALA A 263 -19.37 -12.36 24.39
N ALA A 264 -20.13 -13.43 24.48
CA ALA A 264 -20.20 -14.20 25.73
C ALA A 264 -18.80 -14.75 26.07
N PRO A 265 -18.36 -14.65 27.36
CA PRO A 265 -17.07 -15.18 27.75
C PRO A 265 -17.01 -16.67 27.44
N LYS A 266 -16.03 -17.09 26.63
CA LYS A 266 -15.79 -18.53 26.39
C LYS A 266 -15.55 -19.20 27.72
N ALA A 267 -16.49 -20.07 28.16
CA ALA A 267 -16.31 -20.88 29.33
C ALA A 267 -14.98 -21.63 29.23
N SER A 268 -14.02 -21.29 30.09
CA SER A 268 -12.76 -22.01 30.16
C SER A 268 -13.09 -23.46 30.47
N LYS A 269 -12.83 -24.39 29.55
CA LYS A 269 -12.82 -25.81 29.86
C LYS A 269 -11.72 -26.02 30.90
N ARG A 270 -12.10 -25.96 32.17
CA ARG A 270 -11.28 -26.47 33.26
C ARG A 270 -10.96 -27.92 32.88
N LYS A 271 -9.71 -28.18 32.53
CA LYS A 271 -9.18 -29.54 32.50
C LYS A 271 -9.36 -30.10 33.92
N SER A 272 -10.36 -30.96 34.08
CA SER A 272 -10.47 -31.79 35.28
C SER A 272 -9.16 -32.57 35.35
N LYS A 273 -8.35 -32.27 36.38
CA LYS A 273 -7.24 -33.13 36.76
C LYS A 273 -7.86 -34.47 37.13
N LYS A 274 -7.70 -35.47 36.28
CA LYS A 274 -7.93 -36.87 36.60
C LYS A 274 -6.93 -37.18 37.74
N ALA A 275 -7.47 -37.51 38.91
CA ALA A 275 -6.72 -38.04 40.05
C ALA A 275 -5.96 -39.27 39.57
N ALA A 276 -4.68 -39.32 39.94
CA ALA A 276 -3.86 -40.50 39.75
C ALA A 276 -4.34 -41.60 40.68
N PRO A 277 -4.38 -42.89 40.27
CA PRO A 277 -4.64 -43.99 41.17
C PRO A 277 -3.44 -44.20 42.09
N GLU A 278 -3.73 -44.44 43.38
CA GLU A 278 -2.77 -44.84 44.42
C GLU A 278 -2.12 -46.19 44.07
N PRO A 279 -0.85 -46.43 44.43
CA PRO A 279 -0.23 -47.73 44.23
C PRO A 279 -0.67 -48.67 45.38
N GLU A 280 -1.28 -49.82 44.99
CA GLU A 280 -1.55 -50.94 45.90
C GLU A 280 -0.19 -51.57 46.29
N GLY A 281 -0.17 -51.92 47.59
CA GLY A 281 1.02 -52.38 48.29
C GLY A 281 1.48 -53.79 47.89
N GLU A 282 2.79 -53.91 47.83
CA GLU A 282 3.51 -55.18 47.80
C GLU A 282 3.38 -55.89 49.17
N GLN A 283 2.87 -57.12 49.12
CA GLN A 283 3.06 -58.10 50.22
C GLN A 283 4.07 -59.14 49.74
N GLY A 284 4.95 -59.36 50.66
CA GLY A 284 6.20 -60.04 50.65
C GLY A 284 6.29 -61.54 50.38
N GLN A 285 7.49 -61.84 50.04
CA GLN A 285 8.34 -62.99 50.45
C GLN A 285 7.92 -64.41 50.03
N PRO A 286 8.85 -65.42 50.02
CA PRO A 286 10.26 -65.44 50.43
C PRO A 286 11.22 -66.23 49.51
N GLU A 287 12.51 -66.12 49.86
CA GLU A 287 13.70 -66.97 49.62
C GLU A 287 13.54 -68.36 49.06
N ALA A 288 14.46 -68.78 48.19
CA ALA A 288 15.36 -69.96 48.36
C ALA A 288 16.36 -70.12 47.20
N GLN A 289 17.62 -70.06 47.52
CA GLN A 289 18.75 -70.94 47.27
C GLN A 289 18.85 -71.66 45.89
N ALA A 290 19.82 -71.34 45.08
CA ALA A 290 20.98 -72.17 44.69
C ALA A 290 21.90 -71.31 43.82
#